data_0703a53f856d6653446a2b7d6dedc0f9
#
_entry.id   0703a53f856d6653446a2b7d6dedc0f9
#
_cell.length_a   1.000
_cell.length_b   1.000
_cell.length_c   1.000
_cell.angle_alpha   90.00
_cell.angle_beta   90.00
_cell.angle_gamma   90.00
#
_symmetry.space_group_name_H-M   'P 1'
#
loop_
_entity.id
_entity.type
_entity.pdbx_description
1 polymer ?
#
loop_
_entity_poly.entity_id
_entity_poly.type
_entity_poly.pdbx_seq_one_letter_code
_entity_poly.pdbx_strand_id
1 'polypeptide(L)' 'MPYKQRIKTLEESHRLVENQLFQLEKSGSTDVEKIKKLKEVKDKYFNELRLLNRAQWDHDHERVDLDDDR' A
#
# COMPACT_ATOMS: atom_id res chain seq x y z
N MET A 1 16.52 -1.10 -8.48
CA MET A 1 15.89 0.10 -7.98
C MET A 1 15.23 -0.13 -6.66
N PRO A 2 15.52 0.68 -5.71
CA PRO A 2 14.98 0.48 -4.38
C PRO A 2 13.47 0.63 -4.31
N TYR A 3 12.90 1.50 -5.13
CA TYR A 3 11.47 1.69 -5.08
C TYR A 3 10.69 0.46 -5.49
N LYS A 4 11.14 -0.20 -6.55
CA LYS A 4 10.44 -1.36 -7.06
C LYS A 4 10.37 -2.46 -6.03
N GLN A 5 11.50 -2.73 -5.38
CA GLN A 5 11.55 -3.81 -4.42
C GLN A 5 10.71 -3.49 -3.20
N ARG A 6 10.76 -2.24 -2.74
CA ARG A 6 9.99 -1.85 -1.58
C ARG A 6 8.50 -1.90 -1.88
N ILE A 7 8.11 -1.45 -3.06
CA ILE A 7 6.72 -1.49 -3.45
C ILE A 7 6.22 -2.92 -3.48
N LYS A 8 7.03 -3.82 -4.03
CA LYS A 8 6.63 -5.22 -4.09
C LYS A 8 6.45 -5.81 -2.70
N THR A 9 7.38 -5.52 -1.79
CA THR A 9 7.29 -6.00 -0.43
C THR A 9 6.04 -5.47 0.26
N LEU A 10 5.75 -4.19 0.08
CA LEU A 10 4.58 -3.60 0.69
C LEU A 10 3.29 -4.15 0.11
N GLU A 11 3.29 -4.40 -1.19
CA GLU A 11 2.12 -4.99 -1.83
C GLU A 11 1.84 -6.38 -1.28
N GLU A 12 2.88 -7.16 -1.06
CA GLU A 12 2.71 -8.48 -0.51
C GLU A 12 2.19 -8.42 0.93
N SER A 13 2.76 -7.50 1.71
CA SER A 13 2.30 -7.33 3.08
C SER A 13 0.86 -6.86 3.14
N HIS A 14 0.51 -5.92 2.27
CA HIS A 14 -0.85 -5.41 2.19
C HIS A 14 -1.82 -6.54 1.84
N ARG A 15 -1.43 -7.38 0.90
CA ARG A 15 -2.26 -8.50 0.47
C ARG A 15 -2.48 -9.48 1.61
N LEU A 16 -1.44 -9.76 2.39
CA LEU A 16 -1.57 -10.66 3.52
C LEU A 16 -2.54 -10.11 4.56
N VAL A 17 -2.45 -8.82 4.84
CA VAL A 17 -3.35 -8.19 5.79
C VAL A 17 -4.79 -8.24 5.26
N GLU A 18 -4.97 -7.98 3.99
CA GLU A 18 -6.30 -8.05 3.40
C GLU A 18 -6.88 -9.45 3.50
N ASN A 19 -6.06 -10.46 3.25
CA ASN A 19 -6.51 -11.83 3.36
C ASN A 19 -6.91 -12.17 4.78
N GLN A 20 -6.15 -11.71 5.75
CA GLN A 20 -6.48 -11.94 7.15
C GLN A 20 -7.81 -11.27 7.52
N LEU A 21 -8.01 -10.05 7.06
CA LEU A 21 -9.27 -9.35 7.30
C LEU A 21 -10.43 -10.10 6.68
N PHE A 22 -10.25 -10.54 5.45
CA PHE A 22 -11.28 -11.27 4.75
C PHE A 22 -11.65 -12.54 5.50
N GLN A 23 -10.64 -13.27 5.97
CA GLN A 23 -10.88 -14.51 6.71
C GLN A 23 -11.64 -14.23 8.00
N LEU A 24 -11.26 -13.19 8.70
CA LEU A 24 -11.94 -12.84 9.95
C LEU A 24 -13.39 -12.47 9.70
N GLU A 25 -13.64 -11.68 8.70
CA GLU A 25 -15.00 -11.27 8.38
C GLU A 25 -15.82 -12.43 7.91
N LYS A 26 -15.23 -13.30 7.12
CA LYS A 26 -15.96 -14.44 6.60
C LYS A 26 -16.29 -15.45 7.68
N SER A 27 -15.41 -15.59 8.65
CA SER A 27 -15.66 -16.53 9.74
C SER A 27 -16.62 -15.97 10.79
N GLY A 28 -17.04 -14.73 10.63
CA GLY A 28 -17.96 -14.14 11.59
C GLY A 28 -17.29 -13.78 12.89
N SER A 29 -16.01 -13.46 12.83
CA SER A 29 -15.29 -13.14 14.05
C SER A 29 -15.82 -11.86 14.67
N THR A 30 -15.94 -11.88 16.00
CA THR A 30 -16.40 -10.70 16.70
C THR A 30 -15.24 -9.98 17.37
N ASP A 31 -14.03 -10.34 17.03
CA ASP A 31 -12.85 -9.71 17.61
C ASP A 31 -12.63 -8.35 16.97
N VAL A 32 -13.37 -7.38 17.46
CA VAL A 32 -13.37 -6.03 16.89
C VAL A 32 -12.00 -5.39 16.98
N GLU A 33 -11.29 -5.63 18.07
CA GLU A 33 -9.99 -5.03 18.24
C GLU A 33 -8.99 -5.53 17.21
N LYS A 34 -9.00 -6.82 16.95
CA LYS A 34 -8.11 -7.38 15.97
C LYS A 34 -8.43 -6.87 14.57
N ILE A 35 -9.71 -6.81 14.26
CA ILE A 35 -10.13 -6.29 12.97
C ILE A 35 -9.72 -4.83 12.82
N LYS A 36 -9.89 -4.04 13.87
CA LYS A 36 -9.52 -2.65 13.85
C LYS A 36 -8.02 -2.48 13.63
N LYS A 37 -7.21 -3.28 14.33
CA LYS A 37 -5.78 -3.23 14.17
C LYS A 37 -5.36 -3.57 12.75
N LEU A 38 -5.95 -4.60 12.19
CA LEU A 38 -5.63 -5.01 10.84
C LEU A 38 -6.01 -3.93 9.84
N LYS A 39 -7.14 -3.27 10.05
CA LYS A 39 -7.54 -2.18 9.17
C LYS A 39 -6.56 -1.02 9.25
N GLU A 40 -6.07 -0.72 10.44
CA GLU A 40 -5.10 0.35 10.59
C GLU A 40 -3.80 0.02 9.87
N VAL A 41 -3.35 -1.22 10.00
CA VAL A 41 -2.13 -1.64 9.32
C VAL A 41 -2.33 -1.61 7.82
N LYS A 42 -3.50 -2.03 7.36
CA LYS A 42 -3.81 -2.01 5.95
C LYS A 42 -3.75 -0.59 5.40
N ASP A 43 -4.35 0.35 6.12
CA ASP A 43 -4.32 1.76 5.70
C ASP A 43 -2.90 2.29 5.67
N LYS A 44 -2.09 1.90 6.64
CA LYS A 44 -0.71 2.35 6.69
C LYS A 44 0.06 1.85 5.47
N TYR A 45 -0.10 0.57 5.13
CA TYR A 45 0.56 0.04 3.95
C TYR A 45 0.06 0.71 2.69
N PHE A 46 -1.23 0.95 2.61
CA PHE A 46 -1.81 1.59 1.45
C PHE A 46 -1.24 3.00 1.25
N ASN A 47 -1.12 3.76 2.34
CA ASN A 47 -0.56 5.10 2.26
C ASN A 47 0.90 5.07 1.85
N GLU A 48 1.66 4.12 2.39
CA GLU A 48 3.06 4.00 2.01
C GLU A 48 3.20 3.62 0.54
N LEU A 49 2.38 2.71 0.08
CA LEU A 49 2.40 2.33 -1.32
C LEU A 49 2.08 3.51 -2.22
N ARG A 50 1.10 4.29 -1.83
CA ARG A 50 0.73 5.44 -2.61
C ARG A 50 1.87 6.44 -2.70
N LEU A 51 2.56 6.68 -1.59
CA LEU A 51 3.67 7.60 -1.59
C LEU A 51 4.84 7.08 -2.41
N LEU A 52 5.12 5.79 -2.30
CA LEU A 52 6.21 5.19 -3.06
C LEU A 52 5.91 5.18 -4.56
N ASN A 53 4.68 4.87 -4.92
CA ASN A 53 4.31 4.88 -6.31
C ASN A 53 4.44 6.28 -6.90
N ARG A 54 4.05 7.28 -6.14
CA ARG A 54 4.17 8.64 -6.59
C ARG A 54 5.64 9.04 -6.73
N ALA A 55 6.47 8.64 -5.77
CA ALA A 55 7.88 8.95 -5.83
C ALA A 55 8.53 8.30 -7.03
N GLN A 56 8.16 7.05 -7.31
CA GLN A 56 8.69 6.37 -8.46
C GLN A 56 8.25 7.04 -9.75
N TRP A 57 6.98 7.43 -9.81
CA TRP A 57 6.47 8.10 -10.98
C TRP A 57 7.21 9.41 -11.22
N ASP A 58 7.41 10.21 -10.18
CA ASP A 58 8.13 11.46 -10.29
C ASP A 58 9.55 11.22 -10.78
N HIS A 59 10.19 10.19 -10.25
CA HIS A 59 11.55 9.88 -10.64
C HIS A 59 11.62 9.50 -12.11
N ASP A 60 10.70 8.67 -12.56
CA ASP A 60 10.69 8.21 -13.94
C ASP A 60 10.31 9.32 -14.91
N HIS A 61 9.52 10.28 -14.47
CA HIS A 61 9.03 11.34 -15.35
C HIS A 61 9.74 12.67 -15.09
N GLU A 62 10.89 12.58 -14.47
CA GLU A 62 11.58 13.78 -14.06
C GLU A 62 11.88 14.69 -15.22
N ARG A 63 12.28 14.14 -16.36
CA ARG A 63 12.60 14.96 -17.49
C ARG A 63 11.40 15.50 -18.18
N VAL A 64 10.33 14.78 -18.12
CA VAL A 64 9.13 15.20 -18.81
C VAL A 64 8.53 16.45 -18.22
N ASP A 65 8.78 16.64 -16.95
CA ASP A 65 8.25 17.80 -16.32
C ASP A 65 8.59 19.07 -17.00
N LEU A 66 9.76 19.12 -17.53
CA LEU A 66 10.17 20.34 -18.13
C LEU A 66 9.33 20.75 -19.27
N ASP A 67 8.76 19.80 -19.95
CA ASP A 67 7.98 20.13 -21.08
C ASP A 67 6.70 20.72 -20.72
N ASP A 68 6.22 20.45 -19.63
CA ASP A 68 4.98 20.92 -19.31
C ASP A 68 4.84 22.27 -19.21
N ASP A 69 5.64 22.81 -19.01
CA ASP A 69 5.54 24.08 -18.93
C ASP A 69 4.92 24.68 -19.79
N ARG A 70 4.53 24.44 -20.27
CA ARG A 70 3.89 25.01 -21.08
C ARG A 70 3.27 25.45 -21.11
#